data_dd16a6a8a1026b838382ee5ef865017e
#
_entry.id   dd16a6a8a1026b838382ee5ef865017e
#
_cell.length_a   1.000
_cell.length_b   1.000
_cell.length_c   1.000
_cell.angle_alpha   90.00
_cell.angle_beta   90.00
_cell.angle_gamma   90.00
#
_symmetry.space_group_name_H-M   'P 1'
#
loop_
_entity.id
_entity.type
_entity.pdbx_description
1 polymer ?
#
loop_
_entity_poly.entity_id
_entity_poly.type
_entity_poly.pdbx_seq_one_letter_code
_entity_poly.pdbx_strand_id
1 'polypeptide(L)'
;MNAFSAMRISASGLAAERLRMDTITSNMVNATTTRTEDGGPYVRKVAVFQEALDEKLRGNGVKAVALEDDESPLRSVYDPTHPDADENGYVLYPNVNVLNEMADMIASTRAYEANVDTLTANKN
;
A
#
# COMPACT_ATOMS: atom_id res chain seq x y z
N MET A 1 1.39 30.34 -1.07
CA MET A 1 0.31 29.34 -1.16
C MET A 1 -0.87 29.85 -0.34
N ASN A 2 -2.07 29.84 -0.88
CA ASN A 2 -3.26 30.24 -0.13
C ASN A 2 -3.89 29.02 0.57
N ALA A 3 -4.89 29.28 1.44
CA ALA A 3 -5.56 28.21 2.18
C ALA A 3 -6.23 27.19 1.27
N PHE A 4 -6.80 27.63 0.17
CA PHE A 4 -7.46 26.75 -0.79
C PHE A 4 -6.46 25.77 -1.44
N SER A 5 -5.28 26.25 -1.83
CA SER A 5 -4.23 25.41 -2.38
C SER A 5 -3.71 24.39 -1.36
N ALA A 6 -3.53 24.83 -0.10
CA ALA A 6 -3.11 23.94 0.98
C ALA A 6 -4.14 22.85 1.22
N MET A 7 -5.43 23.17 1.17
CA MET A 7 -6.49 22.18 1.33
C MET A 7 -6.47 21.14 0.21
N ARG A 8 -6.23 21.56 -1.03
CA ARG A 8 -6.18 20.64 -2.16
C ARG A 8 -4.97 19.70 -2.06
N ILE A 9 -3.83 20.21 -1.63
CA ILE A 9 -2.63 19.39 -1.44
C ILE A 9 -2.86 18.37 -0.33
N SER A 10 -3.46 18.79 0.79
CA SER A 10 -3.79 17.89 1.90
C SER A 10 -4.79 16.82 1.47
N ALA A 11 -5.79 17.20 0.65
CA ALA A 11 -6.75 16.24 0.12
C ALA A 11 -6.08 15.19 -0.77
N SER A 12 -5.09 15.58 -1.58
CA SER A 12 -4.34 14.63 -2.40
C SER A 12 -3.54 13.68 -1.51
N GLY A 13 -2.98 14.17 -0.40
CA GLY A 13 -2.28 13.34 0.58
C GLY A 13 -3.19 12.33 1.24
N LEU A 14 -4.44 12.72 1.57
CA LEU A 14 -5.43 11.81 2.11
C LEU A 14 -5.74 10.68 1.14
N ALA A 15 -5.95 11.01 -0.13
CA ALA A 15 -6.24 10.01 -1.16
C ALA A 15 -5.07 9.04 -1.33
N ALA A 16 -3.84 9.54 -1.32
CA ALA A 16 -2.63 8.72 -1.43
C ALA A 16 -2.49 7.77 -0.24
N GLU A 17 -2.68 8.28 0.98
CA GLU A 17 -2.57 7.44 2.18
C GLU A 17 -3.70 6.42 2.26
N ARG A 18 -4.89 6.75 1.78
CA ARG A 18 -5.99 5.81 1.71
C ARG A 18 -5.67 4.65 0.79
N LEU A 19 -5.11 4.92 -0.38
CA LEU A 19 -4.67 3.86 -1.29
C LEU A 19 -3.59 3.00 -0.64
N ARG A 20 -2.65 3.64 0.06
CA ARG A 20 -1.60 2.92 0.78
C ARG A 20 -2.18 1.98 1.83
N MET A 21 -3.14 2.48 2.64
CA MET A 21 -3.80 1.67 3.67
C MET A 21 -4.57 0.50 3.06
N ASP A 22 -5.28 0.73 1.96
CA ASP A 22 -6.01 -0.33 1.26
C ASP A 22 -5.05 -1.39 0.72
N THR A 23 -3.91 -0.97 0.20
CA THR A 23 -2.87 -1.87 -0.32
C THR A 23 -2.28 -2.72 0.81
N ILE A 24 -1.96 -2.09 1.94
CA ILE A 24 -1.44 -2.79 3.13
C ILE A 24 -2.46 -3.81 3.62
N THR A 25 -3.73 -3.43 3.69
CA THR A 25 -4.80 -4.34 4.10
C THR A 25 -4.88 -5.55 3.18
N SER A 26 -4.81 -5.33 1.88
CA SER A 26 -4.82 -6.42 0.90
C SER A 26 -3.63 -7.36 1.11
N ASN A 27 -2.44 -6.81 1.34
CA ASN A 27 -1.25 -7.61 1.61
C ASN A 27 -1.43 -8.46 2.86
N MET A 28 -1.96 -7.88 3.94
CA MET A 28 -2.17 -8.62 5.21
C MET A 28 -3.20 -9.72 5.05
N VAL A 29 -4.32 -9.43 4.40
CA VAL A 29 -5.39 -10.41 4.19
C VAL A 29 -4.90 -11.59 3.35
N ASN A 30 -3.98 -11.34 2.43
CA ASN A 30 -3.45 -12.35 1.51
C ASN A 30 -2.09 -12.89 1.92
N ALA A 31 -1.66 -12.68 3.17
CA ALA A 31 -0.32 -13.06 3.62
C ALA A 31 -0.03 -14.57 3.51
N THR A 32 -1.06 -15.40 3.48
CA THR A 32 -0.94 -16.86 3.35
C THR A 32 -1.64 -17.40 2.12
N THR A 33 -2.02 -16.55 1.18
CA THR A 33 -2.72 -16.96 -0.04
C THR A 33 -1.73 -17.57 -1.03
N THR A 34 -1.84 -18.89 -1.24
CA THR A 34 -0.93 -19.63 -2.11
C THR A 34 -1.47 -19.84 -3.51
N ARG A 35 -2.74 -19.52 -3.74
CA ARG A 35 -3.35 -19.65 -5.07
C ARG A 35 -4.31 -18.49 -5.31
N THR A 36 -3.97 -17.68 -6.31
CA THR A 36 -4.83 -16.60 -6.80
C THR A 36 -5.56 -17.04 -8.05
N GLU A 37 -6.39 -16.19 -8.60
CA GLU A 37 -7.07 -16.45 -9.88
C GLU A 37 -6.08 -16.75 -11.01
N ASP A 38 -4.87 -16.20 -10.92
CA ASP A 38 -3.82 -16.44 -11.91
C ASP A 38 -3.08 -17.76 -11.68
N GLY A 39 -3.40 -18.49 -10.61
CA GLY A 39 -2.87 -19.81 -10.34
C GLY A 39 -1.64 -19.87 -9.46
N GLY A 40 -0.96 -18.75 -9.22
CA GLY A 40 0.21 -18.66 -8.34
C GLY A 40 -0.11 -18.04 -7.01
N PRO A 41 0.88 -17.90 -6.11
CA PRO A 41 0.65 -17.25 -4.83
C PRO A 41 0.43 -15.75 -5.01
N TYR A 42 -0.21 -15.15 -4.00
CA TYR A 42 -0.31 -13.69 -3.96
C TYR A 42 1.09 -13.08 -3.85
N VAL A 43 1.33 -12.00 -4.55
CA VAL A 43 2.58 -11.25 -4.48
C VAL A 43 2.28 -9.91 -3.81
N ARG A 44 3.13 -9.53 -2.86
CA ARG A 44 2.97 -8.26 -2.16
C ARG A 44 2.88 -7.11 -3.16
N LYS A 45 1.91 -6.22 -2.94
CA LYS A 45 1.73 -5.03 -3.76
C LYS A 45 2.29 -3.82 -3.05
N VAL A 46 2.80 -2.89 -3.83
CA VAL A 46 3.31 -1.61 -3.35
C VAL A 46 2.64 -0.51 -4.14
N ALA A 47 2.12 0.49 -3.44
CA ALA A 47 1.57 1.66 -4.09
C ALA A 47 2.72 2.60 -4.48
N VAL A 48 2.80 2.96 -5.75
CA VAL A 48 3.82 3.87 -6.26
C VAL A 48 3.17 5.21 -6.50
N PHE A 49 3.76 6.25 -5.93
CA PHE A 49 3.24 7.60 -6.01
C PHE A 49 4.17 8.49 -6.81
N GLN A 50 3.56 9.47 -7.44
CA GLN A 50 4.28 10.51 -8.16
C GLN A 50 3.86 11.86 -7.59
N GLU A 51 4.83 12.73 -7.41
CA GLU A 51 4.56 14.10 -7.01
C GLU A 51 3.80 14.79 -8.15
N ALA A 52 2.69 15.44 -7.81
CA ALA A 52 1.89 16.19 -8.77
C ALA A 52 2.22 17.67 -8.64
N LEU A 53 2.78 18.25 -9.70
CA LEU A 53 3.03 19.68 -9.77
C LEU A 53 1.86 20.35 -10.49
N ASP A 54 1.19 21.24 -9.81
CA ASP A 54 0.11 22.04 -10.38
C ASP A 54 0.48 23.52 -10.31
N GLU A 55 0.67 24.14 -11.46
CA GLU A 55 1.06 25.56 -11.56
C GLU A 55 0.05 26.48 -10.90
N LYS A 56 -1.23 26.14 -10.97
CA LYS A 56 -2.30 26.92 -10.35
C LYS A 56 -2.22 26.92 -8.84
N LEU A 57 -1.72 25.83 -8.27
CA LEU A 57 -1.57 25.68 -6.84
C LEU A 57 -0.24 26.23 -6.34
N ARG A 58 0.72 26.40 -7.21
CA ARG A 58 2.08 26.80 -6.88
C ARG A 58 2.69 25.93 -5.77
N GLY A 59 2.36 24.65 -5.79
CA GLY A 59 2.84 23.70 -4.82
C GLY A 59 2.66 22.28 -5.34
N ASN A 60 3.11 21.33 -4.56
CA ASN A 60 3.11 19.93 -4.96
C ASN A 60 2.08 19.15 -4.18
N GLY A 61 1.26 18.39 -4.89
CA GLY A 61 0.41 17.38 -4.30
C GLY A 61 1.00 15.99 -4.53
N VAL A 62 0.24 14.97 -4.18
CA VAL A 62 0.62 13.58 -4.39
C VAL A 62 -0.43 12.93 -5.27
N LYS A 63 0.03 12.17 -6.24
CA LYS A 63 -0.83 11.43 -7.15
C LYS A 63 -0.44 9.96 -7.13
N ALA A 64 -1.43 9.09 -6.95
CA ALA A 64 -1.21 7.67 -7.11
C ALA A 64 -0.96 7.33 -8.57
N VAL A 65 0.08 6.57 -8.86
CA VAL A 65 0.46 6.22 -10.23
C VAL A 65 0.07 4.79 -10.56
N ALA A 66 0.43 3.85 -9.69
CA ALA A 66 0.21 2.44 -9.95
C ALA A 66 0.37 1.60 -8.69
N LEU A 67 -0.17 0.40 -8.75
CA LEU A 67 0.22 -0.67 -7.83
C LEU A 67 1.22 -1.55 -8.56
N GLU A 68 2.34 -1.82 -7.93
CA GLU A 68 3.38 -2.67 -8.50
C GLU A 68 3.64 -3.87 -7.60
N ASP A 69 4.11 -4.95 -8.20
CA ASP A 69 4.52 -6.13 -7.44
C ASP A 69 5.85 -5.84 -6.75
N ASP A 70 5.94 -6.26 -5.49
CA ASP A 70 7.22 -6.27 -4.77
C ASP A 70 8.07 -7.39 -5.35
N GLU A 71 9.29 -7.08 -5.79
CA GLU A 71 10.18 -8.02 -6.44
C GLU A 71 10.97 -8.89 -5.44
N SER A 72 10.77 -8.69 -4.14
CA SER A 72 11.41 -9.54 -3.12
C SER A 72 11.04 -11.00 -3.30
N PRO A 73 11.93 -11.93 -2.96
CA PRO A 73 11.64 -13.35 -3.12
C PRO A 73 10.43 -13.80 -2.31
N LEU A 74 9.63 -14.68 -2.91
CA LEU A 74 8.53 -15.33 -2.22
C LEU A 74 9.11 -16.32 -1.18
N ARG A 75 8.31 -16.61 -0.14
CA ARG A 75 8.75 -17.55 0.89
C ARG A 75 8.47 -18.97 0.43
N SER A 76 9.47 -19.84 0.51
CA SER A 76 9.32 -21.25 0.20
C SER A 76 9.25 -22.04 1.51
N VAL A 77 8.17 -22.77 1.71
CA VAL A 77 7.91 -23.51 2.94
C VAL A 77 7.71 -24.98 2.61
N TYR A 78 8.39 -25.87 3.33
CA TYR A 78 8.21 -27.31 3.15
C TYR A 78 6.90 -27.75 3.82
N ASP A 79 5.94 -28.13 3.01
CA ASP A 79 4.67 -28.67 3.45
C ASP A 79 4.11 -29.60 2.36
N PRO A 80 4.58 -30.87 2.33
CA PRO A 80 4.25 -31.78 1.23
C PRO A 80 2.78 -32.18 1.18
N THR A 81 2.03 -31.97 2.26
CA THR A 81 0.60 -32.29 2.27
C THR A 81 -0.27 -31.15 1.78
N HIS A 82 0.33 -29.98 1.53
CA HIS A 82 -0.42 -28.81 1.06
C HIS A 82 -0.87 -29.02 -0.39
N PRO A 83 -2.12 -28.62 -0.73
CA PRO A 83 -2.62 -28.77 -2.12
C PRO A 83 -1.76 -28.09 -3.17
N ASP A 84 -1.05 -27.04 -2.81
CA ASP A 84 -0.22 -26.25 -3.73
C ASP A 84 1.27 -26.60 -3.63
N ALA A 85 1.62 -27.70 -2.96
CA ALA A 85 3.00 -28.15 -2.86
C ALA A 85 3.51 -28.60 -4.23
N ASP A 86 4.79 -28.31 -4.50
CA ASP A 86 5.44 -28.78 -5.73
C ASP A 86 5.90 -30.24 -5.57
N GLU A 87 6.60 -30.73 -6.58
CA GLU A 87 7.09 -32.12 -6.59
C GLU A 87 8.04 -32.42 -5.43
N ASN A 88 8.73 -31.40 -4.95
CA ASN A 88 9.69 -31.51 -3.85
C ASN A 88 9.05 -31.27 -2.48
N GLY A 89 7.76 -30.96 -2.44
CA GLY A 89 7.02 -30.75 -1.21
C GLY A 89 7.07 -29.30 -0.70
N TYR A 90 7.48 -28.36 -1.53
CA TYR A 90 7.55 -26.96 -1.13
C TYR A 90 6.37 -26.17 -1.67
N VAL A 91 5.88 -25.24 -0.83
CA VAL A 91 4.80 -24.31 -1.17
C VAL A 91 5.37 -22.90 -1.20
N LEU A 92 5.03 -22.13 -2.24
CA LEU A 92 5.39 -20.72 -2.29
C LEU A 92 4.31 -19.88 -1.61
N TYR A 93 4.73 -19.13 -0.63
CA TYR A 93 3.90 -18.18 0.10
C TYR A 93 4.24 -16.74 -0.32
N PRO A 94 3.31 -15.80 -0.12
CA PRO A 94 3.57 -14.41 -0.45
C PRO A 94 4.77 -13.83 0.29
N ASN A 95 5.42 -12.87 -0.35
CA ASN A 95 6.52 -12.10 0.22
C ASN A 95 5.99 -11.00 1.15
N VAL A 96 5.07 -11.34 2.02
CA VAL A 96 4.43 -10.43 2.97
C VAL A 96 4.93 -10.73 4.38
N ASN A 97 5.46 -9.72 5.05
CA ASN A 97 5.79 -9.80 6.47
C ASN A 97 4.72 -9.01 7.22
N VAL A 98 3.84 -9.73 7.92
CA VAL A 98 2.68 -9.11 8.57
C VAL A 98 3.08 -8.05 9.58
N LEU A 99 4.17 -8.25 10.33
CA LEU A 99 4.63 -7.25 11.29
C LEU A 99 5.06 -5.95 10.60
N ASN A 100 5.75 -6.07 9.47
CA ASN A 100 6.13 -4.89 8.69
C ASN A 100 4.91 -4.19 8.13
N GLU A 101 3.92 -4.95 7.64
CA GLU A 101 2.67 -4.36 7.15
C GLU A 101 1.92 -3.62 8.27
N MET A 102 1.91 -4.18 9.48
CA MET A 102 1.28 -3.53 10.63
C MET A 102 1.99 -2.22 10.98
N ALA A 103 3.32 -2.21 10.95
CA ALA A 103 4.09 -0.98 11.19
C ALA A 103 3.79 0.07 10.12
N ASP A 104 3.72 -0.34 8.86
CA ASP A 104 3.39 0.54 7.76
C ASP A 104 1.97 1.08 7.88
N MET A 105 1.03 0.26 8.36
CA MET A 105 -0.35 0.68 8.60
C MET A 105 -0.40 1.78 9.68
N ILE A 106 0.36 1.62 10.76
CA ILE A 106 0.42 2.64 11.81
C ILE A 106 0.95 3.95 11.24
N ALA A 107 2.03 3.89 10.46
CA ALA A 107 2.63 5.08 9.84
C ALA A 107 1.65 5.76 8.88
N SER A 108 0.95 4.97 8.07
CA SER A 108 -0.01 5.48 7.11
C SER A 108 -1.22 6.12 7.79
N THR A 109 -1.71 5.49 8.86
CA THR A 109 -2.82 6.02 9.65
C THR A 109 -2.45 7.37 10.27
N ARG A 110 -1.24 7.49 10.81
CA ARG A 110 -0.77 8.76 11.38
C ARG A 110 -0.65 9.85 10.31
N ALA A 111 -0.15 9.50 9.13
CA ALA A 111 -0.07 10.44 8.03
C ALA A 111 -1.46 10.89 7.57
N TYR A 112 -2.42 9.97 7.54
CA TYR A 112 -3.81 10.29 7.21
C TYR A 112 -4.40 11.27 8.23
N GLU A 113 -4.23 10.99 9.52
CA GLU A 113 -4.71 11.86 10.60
C GLU A 113 -4.09 13.25 10.52
N ALA A 114 -2.79 13.34 10.23
CA ALA A 114 -2.11 14.63 10.07
C ALA A 114 -2.71 15.44 8.93
N ASN A 115 -3.05 14.79 7.81
CA ASN A 115 -3.69 15.47 6.68
C ASN A 115 -5.11 15.91 7.02
N VAL A 116 -5.85 15.12 7.79
CA VAL A 116 -7.19 15.49 8.27
C VAL A 116 -7.09 16.73 9.15
N ASP A 117 -6.15 16.77 10.09
CA ASP A 117 -5.95 17.91 10.97
C ASP A 117 -5.59 19.17 10.18
N THR A 118 -4.76 19.04 9.16
CA THR A 118 -4.42 20.15 8.28
C THR A 118 -5.63 20.70 7.55
N LEU A 119 -6.49 19.83 7.01
CA LEU A 119 -7.71 20.23 6.35
C LEU A 119 -8.64 20.95 7.32
N THR A 120 -8.79 20.44 8.53
CA THR A 120 -9.64 21.05 9.56
C THR A 120 -9.12 22.44 9.93
N ALA A 121 -7.81 22.58 10.11
CA ALA A 121 -7.20 23.87 10.44
C ALA A 121 -7.41 24.89 9.31
N ASN A 122 -7.27 24.47 8.05
CA ASN A 122 -7.44 25.36 6.90
C ASN A 122 -8.89 25.74 6.63
N LYS A 123 -9.83 25.00 7.19
CA LYS A 123 -11.25 25.24 7.02
C LYS A 123 -11.74 26.42 7.84
N ASN A 124 -11.03 26.77 8.88
CA ASN A 124 -11.33 27.87 9.78
C ASN A 124 -10.51 29.11 9.39
#